data_ab4d29d7cb7290bc3ab9fbba519ebdb0
#
_entry.id   ab4d29d7cb7290bc3ab9fbba519ebdb0
#
_cell.length_a   1.000
_cell.length_b   1.000
_cell.length_c   1.000
_cell.angle_alpha   90.00
_cell.angle_beta   90.00
_cell.angle_gamma   90.00
#
_symmetry.space_group_name_H-M   'P 1'
#
loop_
_entity.id
_entity.type
_entity.pdbx_description
1 polymer ?
#
loop_
_entity_poly.entity_id
_entity_poly.type
_entity_poly.pdbx_seq_one_letter_code
_entity_poly.pdbx_strand_id
1 'polypeptide(L)'
;PDARRYRDFREMLAAEGERIYAVYCGTPDHTHAFISLAALRKRKHVLTVKPLTRTVREARVLADAARKAGVMTQMTASSAATETGCRTCEFLQAGLIGDVTAVHIWSDRPIWPQGMARPSGTDPVPRTLDWDLWLGPAPKRPFVDRWPEGFVGILGRGARHARPNVYHPFNFRGWHDFGTGALGDMGCHHFNTPRRALKLGEPTAVSATSTRTMDETWPLGSIVTWDFPARDGLAPVRVTWYDGGLKPPRPPELEPDRPLPAMGILYVGTRGTLLGDGTDSVPRLIPEERMKGATLPEKTLPRSKDLYHEWLAAIQGGPAPSEHWPDTGAPLTELVLLGNAALRVPGKRLEWDPAAMRFSNCPEATKLLTPAYENGWTL
;
A
#
# COMPACT_ATOMS: atom_id res chain seq x y z
N PRO A 1 20.30 24.54 3.25
CA PRO A 1 20.31 24.90 1.86
C PRO A 1 19.17 25.89 1.59
N ASP A 2 19.45 26.92 0.80
CA ASP A 2 18.51 27.99 0.43
C ASP A 2 17.57 27.52 -0.68
N ALA A 3 16.72 26.55 -0.36
CA ALA A 3 15.73 26.05 -1.31
C ALA A 3 14.56 27.04 -1.41
N ARG A 4 14.17 27.37 -2.64
CA ARG A 4 12.96 28.15 -2.88
C ARG A 4 11.73 27.38 -2.45
N ARG A 5 10.75 28.06 -1.90
CA ARG A 5 9.49 27.49 -1.43
C ARG A 5 8.35 27.94 -2.33
N TYR A 6 7.48 27.00 -2.68
CA TYR A 6 6.27 27.21 -3.46
C TYR A 6 5.08 26.64 -2.69
N ARG A 7 3.93 27.26 -2.80
CA ARG A 7 2.69 26.74 -2.24
C ARG A 7 2.09 25.64 -3.12
N ASP A 8 2.21 25.84 -4.44
CA ASP A 8 1.65 24.95 -5.46
C ASP A 8 2.79 24.32 -6.27
N PHE A 9 2.73 22.98 -6.42
CA PHE A 9 3.72 22.25 -7.22
C PHE A 9 3.70 22.64 -8.70
N ARG A 10 2.58 23.15 -9.21
CA ARG A 10 2.44 23.63 -10.60
C ARG A 10 3.28 24.89 -10.82
N GLU A 11 3.26 25.80 -9.86
CA GLU A 11 4.12 26.99 -9.86
C GLU A 11 5.60 26.61 -9.78
N MET A 12 5.95 25.68 -8.89
CA MET A 12 7.31 25.14 -8.78
C MET A 12 7.80 24.56 -10.10
N LEU A 13 7.01 23.68 -10.71
CA LEU A 13 7.36 23.05 -11.99
C LEU A 13 7.41 24.04 -13.15
N ALA A 14 6.63 25.12 -13.11
CA ALA A 14 6.69 26.19 -14.11
C ALA A 14 7.95 27.04 -13.96
N ALA A 15 8.28 27.45 -12.73
CA ALA A 15 9.40 28.35 -12.46
C ALA A 15 10.77 27.65 -12.49
N GLU A 16 10.86 26.42 -12.01
CA GLU A 16 12.12 25.70 -11.79
C GLU A 16 12.29 24.47 -12.70
N GLY A 17 11.30 24.15 -13.53
CA GLY A 17 11.24 22.89 -14.28
C GLY A 17 12.52 22.53 -15.03
N GLU A 18 13.22 23.47 -15.64
CA GLU A 18 14.48 23.24 -16.35
C GLU A 18 15.63 22.84 -15.40
N ARG A 19 15.58 23.26 -14.13
CA ARG A 19 16.60 22.98 -13.11
C ARG A 19 16.26 21.75 -12.25
N ILE A 20 15.00 21.33 -12.26
CA ILE A 20 14.58 20.13 -11.54
C ILE A 20 14.95 18.89 -12.37
N TYR A 21 15.74 18.02 -11.79
CA TYR A 21 16.12 16.74 -12.38
C TYR A 21 15.21 15.61 -11.94
N ALA A 22 14.82 15.64 -10.68
CA ALA A 22 13.98 14.62 -10.06
C ALA A 22 12.99 15.23 -9.06
N VAL A 23 11.86 14.60 -8.86
CA VAL A 23 10.80 15.00 -7.93
C VAL A 23 10.58 13.91 -6.89
N TYR A 24 10.58 14.29 -5.61
CA TYR A 24 10.11 13.47 -4.50
C TYR A 24 8.69 13.90 -4.13
N CYS A 25 7.70 13.01 -4.28
CA CYS A 25 6.32 13.25 -3.93
C CYS A 25 5.97 12.56 -2.60
N GLY A 26 5.82 13.34 -1.53
CA GLY A 26 5.50 12.88 -0.18
C GLY A 26 4.27 13.56 0.42
N THR A 27 3.29 13.86 -0.41
CA THR A 27 2.01 14.47 -0.02
C THR A 27 1.00 13.41 0.46
N PRO A 28 -0.23 13.77 0.87
CA PRO A 28 -1.30 12.77 1.07
C PRO A 28 -1.67 12.03 -0.22
N ASP A 29 -2.13 10.78 -0.07
CA ASP A 29 -2.31 9.81 -1.16
C ASP A 29 -3.11 10.35 -2.36
N HIS A 30 -4.13 11.17 -2.10
CA HIS A 30 -5.06 11.69 -3.12
C HIS A 30 -4.43 12.67 -4.12
N THR A 31 -3.26 13.24 -3.81
CA THR A 31 -2.57 14.17 -4.70
C THR A 31 -1.38 13.54 -5.43
N HIS A 32 -0.98 12.32 -5.04
CA HIS A 32 0.19 11.63 -5.62
C HIS A 32 0.13 11.56 -7.15
N ALA A 33 -1.01 11.09 -7.69
CA ALA A 33 -1.15 10.90 -9.13
C ALA A 33 -0.96 12.20 -9.93
N PHE A 34 -1.53 13.29 -9.46
CA PHE A 34 -1.49 14.58 -10.17
C PHE A 34 -0.09 15.19 -10.16
N ILE A 35 0.57 15.18 -9.00
CA ILE A 35 1.94 15.72 -8.85
C ILE A 35 2.91 14.88 -9.67
N SER A 36 2.83 13.56 -9.53
CA SER A 36 3.69 12.61 -10.24
C SER A 36 3.49 12.71 -11.77
N LEU A 37 2.25 12.78 -12.23
CA LEU A 37 1.97 12.91 -13.66
C LEU A 37 2.48 14.24 -14.24
N ALA A 38 2.35 15.34 -13.48
CA ALA A 38 2.89 16.63 -13.90
C ALA A 38 4.43 16.61 -14.05
N ALA A 39 5.13 15.92 -13.14
CA ALA A 39 6.57 15.71 -13.24
C ALA A 39 6.95 14.82 -14.44
N LEU A 40 6.22 13.69 -14.66
CA LEU A 40 6.44 12.81 -15.80
C LEU A 40 6.23 13.53 -17.15
N ARG A 41 5.20 14.39 -17.27
CA ARG A 41 4.96 15.22 -18.46
C ARG A 41 6.12 16.16 -18.78
N LYS A 42 6.91 16.52 -17.77
CA LYS A 42 8.16 17.27 -17.92
C LYS A 42 9.40 16.38 -17.96
N ARG A 43 9.22 15.08 -18.14
CA ARG A 43 10.30 14.06 -18.22
C ARG A 43 11.26 14.11 -17.01
N LYS A 44 10.71 14.32 -15.81
CA LYS A 44 11.48 14.27 -14.57
C LYS A 44 11.42 12.87 -13.99
N HIS A 45 12.54 12.43 -13.39
CA HIS A 45 12.52 11.22 -12.56
C HIS A 45 11.65 11.45 -11.33
N VAL A 46 10.89 10.44 -10.90
CA VAL A 46 9.94 10.62 -9.78
C VAL A 46 10.06 9.49 -8.78
N LEU A 47 10.14 9.89 -7.51
CA LEU A 47 9.97 8.98 -6.39
C LEU A 47 8.72 9.42 -5.62
N THR A 48 7.76 8.52 -5.45
CA THR A 48 6.51 8.79 -4.73
C THR A 48 6.38 7.87 -3.53
N VAL A 49 5.93 8.41 -2.40
CA VAL A 49 5.67 7.57 -1.22
C VAL A 49 4.48 6.63 -1.49
N LYS A 50 4.48 5.49 -0.79
CA LYS A 50 3.38 4.50 -0.87
C LYS A 50 2.10 5.00 -0.17
N PRO A 51 0.93 4.54 -0.60
CA PRO A 51 0.72 3.86 -1.89
C PRO A 51 0.98 4.80 -3.06
N LEU A 52 1.31 4.25 -4.23
CA LEU A 52 1.63 5.09 -5.39
C LEU A 52 0.49 6.07 -5.70
N THR A 53 -0.74 5.62 -5.57
CA THR A 53 -1.95 6.38 -5.86
C THR A 53 -3.11 5.98 -4.94
N ARG A 54 -4.18 6.76 -4.98
CA ARG A 54 -5.41 6.48 -4.23
C ARG A 54 -6.37 5.55 -4.98
N THR A 55 -6.29 5.45 -6.30
CA THR A 55 -7.21 4.66 -7.12
C THR A 55 -6.47 3.78 -8.13
N VAL A 56 -7.12 2.69 -8.58
CA VAL A 56 -6.56 1.76 -9.57
C VAL A 56 -6.28 2.46 -10.89
N ARG A 57 -7.21 3.29 -11.38
CA ARG A 57 -7.00 4.02 -12.63
C ARG A 57 -5.79 4.94 -12.57
N GLU A 58 -5.61 5.64 -11.47
CA GLU A 58 -4.44 6.51 -11.28
C GLU A 58 -3.13 5.71 -11.37
N ALA A 59 -3.06 4.52 -10.75
CA ALA A 59 -1.86 3.68 -10.80
C ALA A 59 -1.53 3.27 -12.25
N ARG A 60 -2.53 2.84 -13.02
CA ARG A 60 -2.36 2.48 -14.45
C ARG A 60 -1.94 3.69 -15.30
N VAL A 61 -2.55 4.84 -15.08
CA VAL A 61 -2.17 6.09 -15.79
C VAL A 61 -0.72 6.45 -15.52
N LEU A 62 -0.26 6.36 -14.26
CA LEU A 62 1.12 6.65 -13.91
C LEU A 62 2.10 5.64 -14.50
N ALA A 63 1.77 4.34 -14.51
CA ALA A 63 2.59 3.32 -15.14
C ALA A 63 2.80 3.59 -16.63
N ASP A 64 1.71 3.91 -17.34
CA ASP A 64 1.76 4.21 -18.77
C ASP A 64 2.51 5.52 -19.06
N ALA A 65 2.29 6.55 -18.23
CA ALA A 65 3.01 7.81 -18.35
C ALA A 65 4.52 7.65 -18.08
N ALA A 66 4.91 6.82 -17.12
CA ALA A 66 6.31 6.54 -16.81
C ALA A 66 7.00 5.81 -17.97
N ARG A 67 6.34 4.78 -18.56
CA ARG A 67 6.86 4.11 -19.78
C ARG A 67 7.08 5.09 -20.93
N LYS A 68 6.09 5.94 -21.21
CA LYS A 68 6.16 6.94 -22.28
C LYS A 68 7.22 8.02 -22.04
N ALA A 69 7.41 8.44 -20.79
CA ALA A 69 8.42 9.43 -20.45
C ALA A 69 9.85 8.89 -20.51
N GLY A 70 10.05 7.57 -20.36
CA GLY A 70 11.36 6.93 -20.36
C GLY A 70 12.25 7.37 -19.20
N VAL A 71 11.64 7.65 -18.03
CA VAL A 71 12.34 8.11 -16.82
C VAL A 71 12.27 7.06 -15.73
N MET A 72 13.23 7.11 -14.80
CA MET A 72 13.25 6.19 -13.67
C MET A 72 12.28 6.66 -12.58
N THR A 73 11.41 5.75 -12.17
CA THR A 73 10.43 5.96 -11.12
C THR A 73 10.64 4.98 -9.98
N GLN A 74 10.28 5.37 -8.76
CA GLN A 74 10.42 4.54 -7.57
C GLN A 74 9.27 4.81 -6.61
N MET A 75 8.78 3.78 -5.93
CA MET A 75 7.82 3.87 -4.84
C MET A 75 8.48 3.51 -3.51
N THR A 76 8.18 4.26 -2.44
CA THR A 76 8.75 3.96 -1.12
C THR A 76 7.97 2.85 -0.38
N ALA A 77 7.90 1.66 -0.94
CA ALA A 77 7.50 0.47 -0.20
C ALA A 77 8.72 -0.19 0.47
N SER A 78 8.49 -1.13 1.38
CA SER A 78 9.60 -1.97 1.87
C SER A 78 10.12 -2.80 0.71
N SER A 79 11.38 -2.58 0.32
CA SER A 79 11.93 -3.21 -0.88
C SER A 79 12.03 -4.73 -0.75
N ALA A 80 11.54 -5.44 -1.75
CA ALA A 80 11.76 -6.88 -1.87
C ALA A 80 13.23 -7.23 -2.13
N ALA A 81 14.08 -6.26 -2.47
CA ALA A 81 15.52 -6.43 -2.64
C ALA A 81 16.34 -6.29 -1.35
N THR A 82 15.72 -6.04 -0.19
CA THR A 82 16.39 -6.11 1.13
C THR A 82 16.81 -7.53 1.47
N GLU A 83 17.69 -7.71 2.47
CA GLU A 83 18.08 -9.04 2.94
C GLU A 83 16.85 -9.89 3.30
N THR A 84 15.91 -9.32 4.05
CA THR A 84 14.67 -10.02 4.44
C THR A 84 13.84 -10.45 3.23
N GLY A 85 13.61 -9.54 2.29
CA GLY A 85 12.85 -9.83 1.07
C GLY A 85 13.53 -10.89 0.20
N CYS A 86 14.84 -10.77 -0.03
CA CYS A 86 15.62 -11.74 -0.79
C CYS A 86 15.64 -13.12 -0.14
N ARG A 87 15.88 -13.21 1.19
CA ARG A 87 15.86 -14.50 1.89
C ARG A 87 14.50 -15.16 1.84
N THR A 88 13.45 -14.39 2.01
CA THR A 88 12.07 -14.92 1.87
C THR A 88 11.83 -15.50 0.48
N CYS A 89 12.22 -14.76 -0.56
CA CYS A 89 12.11 -15.25 -1.94
C CYS A 89 12.93 -16.54 -2.16
N GLU A 90 14.18 -16.59 -1.68
CA GLU A 90 15.05 -17.75 -1.80
C GLU A 90 14.48 -18.97 -1.09
N PHE A 91 13.94 -18.82 0.13
CA PHE A 91 13.29 -19.91 0.86
C PHE A 91 12.09 -20.50 0.11
N LEU A 92 11.22 -19.63 -0.39
CA LEU A 92 10.00 -20.05 -1.09
C LEU A 92 10.32 -20.65 -2.46
N GLN A 93 11.22 -20.04 -3.22
CA GLN A 93 11.64 -20.50 -4.56
C GLN A 93 12.42 -21.81 -4.52
N ALA A 94 13.21 -22.06 -3.47
CA ALA A 94 13.86 -23.34 -3.23
C ALA A 94 12.91 -24.43 -2.73
N GLY A 95 11.62 -24.09 -2.53
CA GLY A 95 10.61 -25.04 -2.08
C GLY A 95 10.77 -25.50 -0.63
N LEU A 96 11.34 -24.67 0.24
CA LEU A 96 11.59 -24.99 1.65
C LEU A 96 10.33 -25.49 2.39
N ILE A 97 9.15 -24.98 2.00
CA ILE A 97 7.85 -25.38 2.56
C ILE A 97 6.94 -26.08 1.52
N GLY A 98 7.48 -26.46 0.36
CA GLY A 98 6.69 -26.99 -0.73
C GLY A 98 5.85 -25.92 -1.43
N ASP A 99 4.75 -26.31 -2.07
CA ASP A 99 3.82 -25.39 -2.73
C ASP A 99 3.10 -24.54 -1.69
N VAL A 100 3.16 -23.22 -1.86
CA VAL A 100 2.44 -22.29 -0.99
C VAL A 100 0.99 -22.22 -1.45
N THR A 101 0.07 -22.58 -0.54
CA THR A 101 -1.38 -22.62 -0.79
C THR A 101 -2.13 -21.46 -0.13
N ALA A 102 -1.58 -20.89 0.93
CA ALA A 102 -2.13 -19.73 1.60
C ALA A 102 -1.06 -18.80 2.13
N VAL A 103 -1.35 -17.49 2.10
CA VAL A 103 -0.55 -16.46 2.76
C VAL A 103 -1.49 -15.64 3.64
N HIS A 104 -1.13 -15.49 4.91
CA HIS A 104 -1.83 -14.60 5.83
C HIS A 104 -0.93 -13.43 6.18
N ILE A 105 -1.44 -12.23 6.02
CA ILE A 105 -0.74 -10.96 6.27
C ILE A 105 -1.55 -10.18 7.29
N TRP A 106 -0.94 -9.69 8.35
CA TRP A 106 -1.65 -8.86 9.31
C TRP A 106 -0.83 -7.67 9.78
N SER A 107 -1.55 -6.61 10.13
CA SER A 107 -1.00 -5.35 10.62
C SER A 107 -1.72 -4.89 11.88
N ASP A 108 -1.00 -4.23 12.77
CA ASP A 108 -1.53 -3.59 13.97
C ASP A 108 -2.21 -2.22 13.70
N ARG A 109 -2.33 -1.84 12.42
CA ARG A 109 -3.02 -0.63 11.99
C ARG A 109 -4.55 -0.82 12.00
N PRO A 110 -5.32 0.28 12.10
CA PRO A 110 -4.91 1.70 12.10
C PRO A 110 -4.39 2.18 13.45
N ILE A 111 -3.51 3.19 13.43
CA ILE A 111 -3.07 3.98 14.58
C ILE A 111 -3.49 5.45 14.43
N TRP A 112 -4.42 5.70 13.57
CA TRP A 112 -5.09 6.99 13.28
C TRP A 112 -6.60 6.79 13.33
N PRO A 113 -7.40 7.88 13.45
CA PRO A 113 -8.84 7.80 13.44
C PRO A 113 -9.40 7.26 12.12
N GLN A 114 -10.16 6.17 12.17
CA GLN A 114 -11.02 5.66 11.11
C GLN A 114 -12.15 4.82 11.70
N GLY A 115 -13.16 4.46 10.92
CA GLY A 115 -14.34 3.74 11.38
C GLY A 115 -15.37 4.63 12.11
N MET A 116 -15.33 5.94 11.87
CA MET A 116 -16.17 6.93 12.53
C MET A 116 -16.64 8.02 11.56
N ALA A 117 -17.71 8.70 11.91
CA ALA A 117 -18.22 9.83 11.15
C ALA A 117 -17.33 11.07 11.37
N ARG A 118 -17.37 11.97 10.40
CA ARG A 118 -16.77 13.29 10.52
C ARG A 118 -17.38 14.07 11.68
N PRO A 119 -16.57 14.81 12.47
CA PRO A 119 -17.12 15.73 13.47
C PRO A 119 -17.99 16.78 12.79
N SER A 120 -19.06 17.18 13.46
CA SER A 120 -19.92 18.29 13.03
C SER A 120 -19.23 19.64 13.23
N GLY A 121 -19.67 20.65 12.51
CA GLY A 121 -19.22 22.01 12.66
C GLY A 121 -18.27 22.49 11.56
N THR A 122 -17.76 23.70 11.74
CA THR A 122 -16.84 24.36 10.83
C THR A 122 -15.93 25.25 11.65
N ASP A 123 -14.63 25.09 11.49
CA ASP A 123 -13.61 25.92 12.12
C ASP A 123 -12.99 26.89 11.10
N PRO A 124 -12.43 28.02 11.56
CA PRO A 124 -11.67 28.90 10.68
C PRO A 124 -10.45 28.16 10.12
N VAL A 125 -10.22 28.28 8.82
CA VAL A 125 -9.01 27.73 8.19
C VAL A 125 -7.80 28.54 8.67
N PRO A 126 -6.73 27.87 9.20
CA PRO A 126 -5.52 28.57 9.60
C PRO A 126 -4.89 29.31 8.42
N ARG A 127 -4.35 30.52 8.65
CA ARG A 127 -3.69 31.32 7.58
C ARG A 127 -2.50 30.62 6.91
N THR A 128 -1.95 29.61 7.56
CA THR A 128 -0.82 28.80 7.05
C THR A 128 -1.27 27.63 6.18
N LEU A 129 -2.58 27.34 6.08
CA LEU A 129 -3.17 26.28 5.29
C LEU A 129 -3.98 26.86 4.13
N ASP A 130 -3.69 26.43 2.92
CA ASP A 130 -4.56 26.62 1.76
C ASP A 130 -5.49 25.39 1.70
N TRP A 131 -6.71 25.55 2.20
CA TRP A 131 -7.65 24.42 2.33
C TRP A 131 -8.15 23.90 0.99
N ASP A 132 -8.38 24.77 0.01
CA ASP A 132 -8.79 24.36 -1.33
C ASP A 132 -7.66 23.60 -2.05
N LEU A 133 -6.42 24.04 -1.93
CA LEU A 133 -5.28 23.33 -2.48
C LEU A 133 -5.01 22.01 -1.76
N TRP A 134 -5.23 21.97 -0.42
CA TRP A 134 -5.10 20.74 0.35
C TRP A 134 -6.17 19.71 0.00
N LEU A 135 -7.43 20.12 -0.20
CA LEU A 135 -8.51 19.26 -0.69
C LEU A 135 -8.18 18.68 -2.08
N GLY A 136 -7.53 19.46 -2.92
CA GLY A 136 -7.10 19.00 -4.24
C GLY A 136 -8.27 18.43 -5.06
N PRO A 137 -8.17 17.17 -5.53
CA PRO A 137 -9.22 16.52 -6.32
C PRO A 137 -10.42 16.03 -5.51
N ALA A 138 -10.39 16.15 -4.18
CA ALA A 138 -11.47 15.66 -3.31
C ALA A 138 -12.65 16.63 -3.27
N PRO A 139 -13.87 16.14 -2.94
CA PRO A 139 -15.04 16.98 -2.77
C PRO A 139 -14.84 18.06 -1.70
N LYS A 140 -15.36 19.26 -1.96
CA LYS A 140 -15.33 20.36 -1.00
C LYS A 140 -16.11 19.99 0.27
N ARG A 141 -15.51 20.35 1.40
CA ARG A 141 -16.11 20.15 2.72
C ARG A 141 -15.66 21.24 3.70
N PRO A 142 -16.43 21.49 4.78
CA PRO A 142 -16.03 22.38 5.85
C PRO A 142 -14.69 21.90 6.47
N PHE A 143 -13.86 22.87 6.84
CA PHE A 143 -12.67 22.59 7.65
C PHE A 143 -13.09 22.38 9.09
N VAL A 144 -12.56 21.32 9.72
CA VAL A 144 -12.67 21.06 11.17
C VAL A 144 -11.26 20.74 11.65
N ASP A 145 -10.76 21.51 12.61
CA ASP A 145 -9.37 21.42 13.05
C ASP A 145 -9.12 20.17 13.91
N ARG A 146 -9.98 19.94 14.91
CA ARG A 146 -9.73 18.94 15.95
C ARG A 146 -10.89 18.00 16.18
N TRP A 147 -10.55 16.76 16.50
CA TRP A 147 -11.49 15.83 17.08
C TRP A 147 -12.01 16.33 18.43
N PRO A 148 -13.25 16.04 18.80
CA PRO A 148 -13.77 16.33 20.12
C PRO A 148 -12.89 15.73 21.22
N GLU A 149 -12.88 16.37 22.38
CA GLU A 149 -12.13 15.90 23.54
C GLU A 149 -12.54 14.47 23.93
N GLY A 150 -11.59 13.66 24.32
CA GLY A 150 -11.80 12.24 24.66
C GLY A 150 -11.94 11.28 23.47
N PHE A 151 -12.15 11.80 22.25
CA PHE A 151 -12.38 10.97 21.07
C PHE A 151 -11.17 10.07 20.72
N VAL A 152 -9.97 10.60 20.86
CA VAL A 152 -8.73 9.90 20.51
C VAL A 152 -8.46 8.70 21.43
N GLY A 153 -9.03 8.68 22.63
CA GLY A 153 -8.93 7.58 23.59
C GLY A 153 -9.61 6.28 23.15
N ILE A 154 -10.51 6.33 22.17
CA ILE A 154 -11.23 5.14 21.64
C ILE A 154 -10.31 4.22 20.85
N LEU A 155 -9.20 4.70 20.32
CA LEU A 155 -8.28 3.95 19.44
C LEU A 155 -7.31 3.01 20.18
N GLY A 156 -7.44 2.84 21.50
CA GLY A 156 -6.63 1.92 22.27
C GLY A 156 -5.11 2.15 22.10
N ARG A 157 -4.37 1.14 21.67
CA ARG A 157 -2.91 1.24 21.47
C ARG A 157 -2.50 2.33 20.47
N GLY A 158 -3.35 2.67 19.50
CA GLY A 158 -3.13 3.73 18.54
C GLY A 158 -3.22 5.14 19.11
N ALA A 159 -3.89 5.32 20.25
CA ALA A 159 -4.16 6.64 20.84
C ALA A 159 -2.89 7.49 21.05
N ARG A 160 -1.77 6.88 21.40
CA ARG A 160 -0.48 7.59 21.59
C ARG A 160 0.09 8.21 20.31
N HIS A 161 -0.32 7.71 19.13
CA HIS A 161 0.11 8.20 17.83
C HIS A 161 -0.95 9.07 17.15
N ALA A 162 -2.20 9.00 17.63
CA ALA A 162 -3.28 9.79 17.09
C ALA A 162 -3.04 11.29 17.35
N ARG A 163 -3.10 12.06 16.28
CA ARG A 163 -3.03 13.52 16.36
C ARG A 163 -4.41 14.06 16.68
N PRO A 164 -4.52 15.18 17.39
CA PRO A 164 -5.82 15.78 17.69
C PRO A 164 -6.55 16.32 16.45
N ASN A 165 -5.83 16.57 15.37
CA ASN A 165 -6.35 17.12 14.13
C ASN A 165 -7.20 16.11 13.35
N VAL A 166 -8.25 16.58 12.68
CA VAL A 166 -9.17 15.71 11.94
C VAL A 166 -8.53 15.15 10.67
N TYR A 167 -7.78 15.95 9.93
CA TYR A 167 -7.28 15.57 8.61
C TYR A 167 -5.76 15.44 8.54
N HIS A 168 -5.02 16.49 8.85
CA HIS A 168 -3.57 16.60 8.62
C HIS A 168 -2.86 16.96 9.94
N PRO A 169 -1.58 16.56 10.13
CA PRO A 169 -0.66 16.00 9.14
C PRO A 169 -0.73 14.47 8.94
N PHE A 170 -1.37 13.71 9.80
CA PHE A 170 -1.24 12.24 9.81
C PHE A 170 -2.56 11.51 9.53
N ASN A 171 -3.68 12.07 10.01
CA ASN A 171 -4.98 11.40 10.08
C ASN A 171 -5.72 11.30 8.73
N PHE A 172 -5.21 11.95 7.67
CA PHE A 172 -5.76 11.84 6.31
C PHE A 172 -5.92 10.38 5.85
N ARG A 173 -5.09 9.48 6.37
CA ARG A 173 -5.10 8.04 6.04
C ARG A 173 -6.42 7.36 6.29
N GLY A 174 -7.16 7.80 7.31
CA GLY A 174 -8.46 7.23 7.68
C GLY A 174 -9.61 7.60 6.74
N TRP A 175 -9.43 8.57 5.85
CA TRP A 175 -10.48 9.14 5.00
C TRP A 175 -10.46 8.57 3.59
N HIS A 176 -11.61 8.17 3.05
CA HIS A 176 -11.72 7.66 1.68
C HIS A 176 -11.18 8.65 0.63
N ASP A 177 -11.41 9.95 0.84
CA ASP A 177 -11.06 10.97 -0.14
C ASP A 177 -9.58 11.39 -0.10
N PHE A 178 -8.88 11.12 1.00
CA PHE A 178 -7.52 11.61 1.22
C PHE A 178 -6.47 10.52 1.36
N GLY A 179 -6.88 9.33 1.83
CA GLY A 179 -6.00 8.22 2.10
C GLY A 179 -6.65 6.87 1.82
N THR A 180 -5.91 5.81 2.06
CA THR A 180 -6.25 4.46 1.65
C THR A 180 -6.44 3.48 2.82
N GLY A 181 -6.57 4.02 4.04
CA GLY A 181 -6.81 3.22 5.25
C GLY A 181 -5.64 2.34 5.66
N ALA A 182 -5.88 1.43 6.60
CA ALA A 182 -4.87 0.52 7.11
C ALA A 182 -4.31 -0.41 6.02
N LEU A 183 -5.18 -0.92 5.13
CA LEU A 183 -4.77 -1.77 4.03
C LEU A 183 -3.87 -1.02 3.04
N GLY A 184 -4.26 0.16 2.56
CA GLY A 184 -3.46 0.91 1.61
C GLY A 184 -2.13 1.38 2.18
N ASP A 185 -2.15 1.86 3.45
CA ASP A 185 -0.94 2.34 4.13
C ASP A 185 0.10 1.23 4.33
N MET A 186 -0.31 0.02 4.74
CA MET A 186 0.61 -1.07 5.06
C MET A 186 0.67 -2.17 3.99
N GLY A 187 -0.37 -2.32 3.18
CA GLY A 187 -0.44 -3.38 2.18
C GLY A 187 0.72 -3.35 1.19
N CYS A 188 1.10 -2.18 0.69
CA CYS A 188 2.25 -2.07 -0.23
C CYS A 188 3.56 -2.59 0.39
N HIS A 189 3.76 -2.43 1.70
CA HIS A 189 4.92 -2.99 2.38
C HIS A 189 4.84 -4.52 2.48
N HIS A 190 3.70 -5.03 2.91
CA HIS A 190 3.55 -6.44 3.26
C HIS A 190 3.30 -7.35 2.05
N PHE A 191 2.65 -6.88 0.97
CA PHE A 191 2.44 -7.66 -0.25
C PHE A 191 3.65 -7.70 -1.18
N ASN A 192 4.61 -6.79 -1.02
CA ASN A 192 5.75 -6.67 -1.91
C ASN A 192 6.55 -7.97 -2.02
N THR A 193 7.03 -8.49 -0.89
CA THR A 193 7.79 -9.74 -0.86
C THR A 193 6.98 -10.96 -1.31
N PRO A 194 5.74 -11.21 -0.79
CA PRO A 194 4.89 -12.30 -1.31
C PRO A 194 4.64 -12.21 -2.81
N ARG A 195 4.38 -11.00 -3.34
CA ARG A 195 4.16 -10.79 -4.77
C ARG A 195 5.37 -11.23 -5.59
N ARG A 196 6.57 -10.83 -5.20
CA ARG A 196 7.82 -11.22 -5.86
C ARG A 196 8.10 -12.72 -5.70
N ALA A 197 8.03 -13.24 -4.48
CA ALA A 197 8.40 -14.62 -4.17
C ALA A 197 7.49 -15.65 -4.85
N LEU A 198 6.18 -15.36 -4.89
CA LEU A 198 5.16 -16.24 -5.43
C LEU A 198 4.71 -15.84 -6.84
N LYS A 199 5.38 -14.87 -7.46
CA LYS A 199 5.03 -14.35 -8.80
C LYS A 199 3.53 -13.99 -8.90
N LEU A 200 2.99 -13.32 -7.88
CA LEU A 200 1.58 -12.93 -7.87
C LEU A 200 1.33 -11.89 -8.98
N GLY A 201 0.56 -12.30 -9.96
CA GLY A 201 0.00 -11.39 -10.98
C GLY A 201 -1.34 -10.84 -10.55
N GLU A 202 -2.31 -10.89 -11.47
CA GLU A 202 -3.67 -10.45 -11.20
C GLU A 202 -4.45 -11.50 -10.43
N PRO A 203 -5.22 -11.15 -9.39
CA PRO A 203 -6.13 -12.08 -8.73
C PRO A 203 -7.33 -12.36 -9.65
N THR A 204 -7.97 -13.49 -9.48
CA THR A 204 -9.26 -13.80 -10.15
C THR A 204 -10.44 -13.18 -9.41
N ALA A 205 -10.32 -13.03 -8.10
CA ALA A 205 -11.36 -12.42 -7.29
C ALA A 205 -10.80 -11.82 -6.00
N VAL A 206 -11.57 -10.87 -5.46
CA VAL A 206 -11.33 -10.22 -4.17
C VAL A 206 -12.61 -10.21 -3.36
N SER A 207 -12.52 -10.45 -2.06
CA SER A 207 -13.66 -10.33 -1.13
C SER A 207 -13.21 -9.69 0.17
N ALA A 208 -14.14 -9.00 0.84
CA ALA A 208 -13.87 -8.35 2.10
C ALA A 208 -15.00 -8.55 3.10
N THR A 209 -14.62 -8.62 4.37
CA THR A 209 -15.51 -8.44 5.51
C THR A 209 -14.85 -7.44 6.46
N SER A 210 -15.66 -6.62 7.14
CA SER A 210 -15.11 -5.57 7.99
C SER A 210 -16.06 -5.24 9.14
N THR A 211 -15.56 -4.46 10.09
CA THR A 211 -16.40 -3.74 11.02
C THR A 211 -17.34 -2.80 10.27
N ARG A 212 -18.22 -2.09 10.99
CA ARG A 212 -19.17 -1.13 10.39
C ARG A 212 -18.47 -0.26 9.33
N THR A 213 -19.03 -0.24 8.12
CA THR A 213 -18.63 0.68 7.06
C THR A 213 -19.19 2.08 7.33
N MET A 214 -18.39 3.09 6.99
CA MET A 214 -18.77 4.50 7.11
C MET A 214 -18.72 5.15 5.72
N ASP A 215 -19.45 6.23 5.53
CA ASP A 215 -19.53 6.91 4.23
C ASP A 215 -18.21 7.59 3.83
N GLU A 216 -17.46 8.12 4.82
CA GLU A 216 -16.27 8.94 4.56
C GLU A 216 -14.97 8.34 5.09
N THR A 217 -15.03 7.33 5.97
CA THR A 217 -13.82 6.74 6.58
C THR A 217 -13.77 5.24 6.41
N TRP A 218 -12.53 4.71 6.35
CA TRP A 218 -12.26 3.28 6.28
C TRP A 218 -12.74 2.55 7.55
N PRO A 219 -13.11 1.27 7.48
CA PRO A 219 -13.53 0.51 8.65
C PRO A 219 -12.40 0.36 9.67
N LEU A 220 -12.77 0.24 10.95
CA LEU A 220 -11.79 0.10 12.04
C LEU A 220 -10.97 -1.18 11.96
N GLY A 221 -11.56 -2.25 11.47
CA GLY A 221 -10.89 -3.53 11.27
C GLY A 221 -11.47 -4.28 10.08
N SER A 222 -10.62 -5.02 9.38
CA SER A 222 -11.02 -5.72 8.17
C SER A 222 -10.29 -7.04 7.95
N ILE A 223 -10.92 -7.92 7.17
CA ILE A 223 -10.34 -9.11 6.57
C ILE A 223 -10.60 -9.03 5.08
N VAL A 224 -9.55 -9.07 4.27
CA VAL A 224 -9.65 -9.03 2.80
C VAL A 224 -8.90 -10.22 2.21
N THR A 225 -9.51 -10.88 1.23
CA THR A 225 -8.97 -12.09 0.62
C THR A 225 -8.87 -11.93 -0.89
N TRP A 226 -7.74 -12.31 -1.45
CA TRP A 226 -7.50 -12.40 -2.89
C TRP A 226 -7.25 -13.85 -3.28
N ASP A 227 -7.90 -14.32 -4.34
CA ASP A 227 -7.67 -15.62 -4.93
C ASP A 227 -6.81 -15.47 -6.19
N PHE A 228 -5.66 -16.14 -6.21
CA PHE A 228 -4.76 -16.16 -7.37
C PHE A 228 -4.81 -17.54 -8.05
N PRO A 229 -4.85 -17.57 -9.40
CA PRO A 229 -4.86 -18.82 -10.13
C PRO A 229 -3.50 -19.53 -10.06
N ALA A 230 -3.44 -20.74 -10.57
CA ALA A 230 -2.16 -21.38 -10.90
C ALA A 230 -1.38 -20.51 -11.92
N ARG A 231 -0.06 -20.43 -11.75
CA ARG A 231 0.78 -19.54 -12.56
C ARG A 231 2.23 -20.02 -12.59
N ASP A 232 2.88 -19.98 -13.74
CA ASP A 232 4.32 -20.31 -13.90
C ASP A 232 4.76 -21.58 -13.17
N GLY A 233 3.94 -22.65 -13.16
CA GLY A 233 4.19 -23.89 -12.43
C GLY A 233 3.91 -23.82 -10.92
N LEU A 234 3.47 -22.70 -10.40
CA LEU A 234 3.07 -22.53 -8.99
C LEU A 234 1.57 -22.84 -8.81
N ALA A 235 1.23 -23.48 -7.69
CA ALA A 235 -0.15 -23.78 -7.30
C ALA A 235 -0.99 -22.51 -7.13
N PRO A 236 -2.34 -22.62 -7.24
CA PRO A 236 -3.24 -21.53 -6.82
C PRO A 236 -2.96 -21.16 -5.37
N VAL A 237 -3.06 -19.88 -5.06
CA VAL A 237 -2.80 -19.38 -3.70
C VAL A 237 -3.87 -18.37 -3.29
N ARG A 238 -4.28 -18.48 -2.03
CA ARG A 238 -5.13 -17.48 -1.37
C ARG A 238 -4.29 -16.60 -0.46
N VAL A 239 -4.41 -15.29 -0.65
CA VAL A 239 -3.77 -14.30 0.22
C VAL A 239 -4.85 -13.61 1.04
N THR A 240 -4.69 -13.58 2.36
CA THR A 240 -5.64 -12.94 3.28
C THR A 240 -4.94 -11.89 4.13
N TRP A 241 -5.47 -10.69 4.10
CA TRP A 241 -5.08 -9.55 4.92
C TRP A 241 -5.98 -9.42 6.14
N TYR A 242 -5.39 -8.98 7.27
CA TYR A 242 -6.09 -8.67 8.52
C TYR A 242 -5.57 -7.34 9.08
N ASP A 243 -6.47 -6.51 9.60
CA ASP A 243 -6.12 -5.28 10.32
C ASP A 243 -7.10 -4.99 11.47
N GLY A 244 -6.90 -3.87 12.16
CA GLY A 244 -7.74 -3.50 13.30
C GLY A 244 -7.60 -4.40 14.52
N GLY A 245 -6.45 -5.05 14.67
CA GLY A 245 -6.19 -6.00 15.75
C GLY A 245 -6.60 -7.44 15.43
N LEU A 246 -7.21 -7.67 14.27
CA LEU A 246 -7.50 -9.02 13.79
C LEU A 246 -6.22 -9.72 13.34
N LYS A 247 -6.18 -11.04 13.55
CA LYS A 247 -5.04 -11.90 13.17
C LYS A 247 -5.57 -13.21 12.55
N PRO A 248 -4.75 -13.92 11.77
CA PRO A 248 -5.09 -15.25 11.33
C PRO A 248 -5.26 -16.21 12.51
N PRO A 249 -5.93 -17.35 12.31
CA PRO A 249 -5.89 -18.43 13.26
C PRO A 249 -4.45 -18.79 13.60
N ARG A 250 -4.20 -19.09 14.88
CA ARG A 250 -2.86 -19.49 15.33
C ARG A 250 -2.48 -20.84 14.71
N PRO A 251 -1.35 -20.96 13.98
CA PRO A 251 -0.91 -22.23 13.45
C PRO A 251 -0.69 -23.26 14.56
N PRO A 252 -1.13 -24.51 14.38
CA PRO A 252 -0.92 -25.56 15.39
C PRO A 252 0.57 -25.86 15.62
N GLU A 253 1.42 -25.63 14.62
CA GLU A 253 2.87 -25.87 14.67
C GLU A 253 3.63 -24.77 15.44
N LEU A 254 3.00 -23.66 15.74
CA LEU A 254 3.64 -22.59 16.50
C LEU A 254 3.83 -23.04 17.94
N GLU A 255 4.99 -22.76 18.53
CA GLU A 255 5.34 -23.16 19.90
C GLU A 255 4.30 -22.64 20.91
N PRO A 256 3.86 -23.46 21.90
CA PRO A 256 2.73 -23.13 22.78
C PRO A 256 2.80 -21.76 23.44
N ASP A 257 4.00 -21.37 23.89
CA ASP A 257 4.23 -20.13 24.63
C ASP A 257 4.58 -18.94 23.74
N ARG A 258 4.57 -19.11 22.42
CA ARG A 258 4.92 -18.05 21.47
C ARG A 258 3.66 -17.45 20.83
N PRO A 259 3.30 -16.20 21.15
CA PRO A 259 2.19 -15.52 20.50
C PRO A 259 2.53 -15.14 19.04
N LEU A 260 1.51 -14.97 18.21
CA LEU A 260 1.70 -14.29 16.93
C LEU A 260 2.15 -12.84 17.16
N PRO A 261 3.15 -12.34 16.39
CA PRO A 261 3.64 -10.97 16.51
C PRO A 261 2.53 -9.94 16.27
N ALA A 262 2.81 -8.67 16.58
CA ALA A 262 1.84 -7.58 16.37
C ALA A 262 1.49 -7.40 14.89
N MET A 263 2.50 -7.49 14.03
CA MET A 263 2.38 -7.54 12.57
C MET A 263 3.11 -8.79 12.07
N GLY A 264 2.72 -9.34 10.93
CA GLY A 264 3.41 -10.50 10.42
C GLY A 264 2.90 -11.01 9.07
N ILE A 265 3.63 -12.00 8.57
CA ILE A 265 3.30 -12.75 7.37
C ILE A 265 3.49 -14.24 7.65
N LEU A 266 2.47 -15.03 7.36
CA LEU A 266 2.50 -16.48 7.48
C LEU A 266 2.33 -17.08 6.09
N TYR A 267 3.30 -17.85 5.63
CA TYR A 267 3.23 -18.63 4.40
C TYR A 267 2.93 -20.09 4.74
N VAL A 268 1.81 -20.59 4.28
CA VAL A 268 1.37 -21.98 4.51
C VAL A 268 1.64 -22.78 3.26
N GLY A 269 2.54 -23.74 3.36
CA GLY A 269 2.91 -24.61 2.26
C GLY A 269 2.54 -26.09 2.52
N THR A 270 2.64 -26.92 1.48
CA THR A 270 2.31 -28.35 1.55
C THR A 270 3.26 -29.15 2.44
N ARG A 271 4.46 -28.63 2.73
CA ARG A 271 5.47 -29.31 3.54
C ARG A 271 5.92 -28.54 4.78
N GLY A 272 5.30 -27.38 5.05
CA GLY A 272 5.64 -26.60 6.23
C GLY A 272 5.10 -25.19 6.19
N THR A 273 5.43 -24.43 7.21
CA THR A 273 4.95 -23.07 7.42
C THR A 273 6.10 -22.14 7.75
N LEU A 274 6.17 -20.97 7.09
CA LEU A 274 7.11 -19.90 7.40
C LEU A 274 6.37 -18.76 8.10
N LEU A 275 6.93 -18.28 9.21
CA LEU A 275 6.42 -17.13 9.95
C LEU A 275 7.45 -16.00 9.92
N GLY A 276 7.07 -14.86 9.37
CA GLY A 276 7.81 -13.59 9.41
C GLY A 276 7.18 -12.59 10.38
N ASP A 277 8.03 -11.81 11.04
CA ASP A 277 7.63 -10.73 11.94
C ASP A 277 7.57 -9.40 11.18
N GLY A 278 6.55 -9.27 10.32
CA GLY A 278 6.38 -8.09 9.46
C GLY A 278 7.35 -8.06 8.29
N THR A 279 7.94 -6.87 8.02
CA THR A 279 8.81 -6.63 6.85
C THR A 279 10.30 -6.66 7.19
N ASP A 280 10.67 -6.68 8.46
CA ASP A 280 12.03 -6.37 8.92
C ASP A 280 12.83 -7.59 9.37
N SER A 281 12.19 -8.75 9.56
CA SER A 281 12.85 -9.98 9.96
C SER A 281 12.74 -11.09 8.91
N VAL A 282 13.84 -11.82 8.73
CA VAL A 282 13.85 -13.01 7.87
C VAL A 282 12.88 -14.05 8.47
N PRO A 283 11.93 -14.59 7.66
CA PRO A 283 10.98 -15.56 8.17
C PRO A 283 11.68 -16.85 8.60
N ARG A 284 11.10 -17.52 9.58
CA ARG A 284 11.57 -18.81 10.08
C ARG A 284 10.55 -19.92 9.83
N LEU A 285 11.02 -21.13 9.70
CA LEU A 285 10.16 -22.31 9.79
C LEU A 285 9.59 -22.42 11.19
N ILE A 286 8.35 -22.84 11.30
CA ILE A 286 7.73 -23.21 12.57
C ILE A 286 7.41 -24.72 12.57
N PRO A 287 7.61 -25.44 13.72
CA PRO A 287 8.28 -24.97 14.93
C PRO A 287 9.79 -24.67 14.73
N GLU A 288 10.42 -24.02 15.68
CA GLU A 288 11.84 -23.59 15.66
C GLU A 288 12.81 -24.75 15.41
N GLU A 289 12.50 -25.95 15.92
CA GLU A 289 13.32 -27.14 15.69
C GLU A 289 13.47 -27.47 14.21
N ARG A 290 12.45 -27.21 13.41
CA ARG A 290 12.53 -27.38 11.96
C ARG A 290 13.48 -26.39 11.31
N MET A 291 13.54 -25.15 11.81
CA MET A 291 14.48 -24.15 11.31
C MET A 291 15.92 -24.53 11.63
N LYS A 292 16.18 -25.04 12.84
CA LYS A 292 17.52 -25.50 13.25
C LYS A 292 18.03 -26.68 12.44
N GLY A 293 17.14 -27.57 12.02
CA GLY A 293 17.45 -28.76 11.21
C GLY A 293 17.42 -28.52 9.69
N ALA A 294 17.03 -27.34 9.24
CA ALA A 294 16.85 -27.09 7.81
C ALA A 294 18.17 -26.74 7.09
N THR A 295 18.40 -27.34 5.93
CA THR A 295 19.39 -26.86 4.98
C THR A 295 18.82 -25.65 4.26
N LEU A 296 19.32 -24.47 4.58
CA LEU A 296 18.85 -23.23 3.97
C LEU A 296 19.49 -23.05 2.58
N PRO A 297 18.73 -22.56 1.60
CA PRO A 297 19.28 -22.32 0.26
C PRO A 297 20.35 -21.21 0.28
N GLU A 298 21.20 -21.24 -0.72
CA GLU A 298 22.21 -20.20 -0.95
C GLU A 298 21.55 -18.84 -1.23
N LYS A 299 22.34 -17.77 -1.05
CA LYS A 299 21.97 -16.41 -1.40
C LYS A 299 22.22 -16.18 -2.88
N THR A 300 21.17 -16.13 -3.68
CA THR A 300 21.27 -16.02 -5.15
C THR A 300 20.76 -14.68 -5.70
N LEU A 301 19.87 -14.00 -4.97
CA LEU A 301 19.27 -12.76 -5.44
C LEU A 301 20.16 -11.55 -5.13
N PRO A 302 20.23 -10.55 -6.02
CA PRO A 302 20.95 -9.31 -5.73
C PRO A 302 20.25 -8.57 -4.58
N ARG A 303 21.08 -8.05 -3.65
CA ARG A 303 20.63 -7.23 -2.51
C ARG A 303 20.86 -5.76 -2.82
N SER A 304 19.95 -4.94 -2.36
CA SER A 304 20.11 -3.50 -2.40
C SER A 304 20.37 -2.95 -0.99
N LYS A 305 21.09 -1.86 -0.93
CA LYS A 305 21.30 -1.13 0.32
C LYS A 305 20.00 -0.51 0.83
N ASP A 306 19.29 0.19 -0.04
CA ASP A 306 17.97 0.76 0.17
C ASP A 306 17.36 1.25 -1.15
N LEU A 307 16.09 1.57 -1.12
CA LEU A 307 15.32 2.01 -2.29
C LEU A 307 15.80 3.36 -2.89
N TYR A 308 16.40 4.23 -2.09
CA TYR A 308 16.91 5.51 -2.59
C TYR A 308 18.18 5.31 -3.41
N HIS A 309 19.09 4.45 -2.94
CA HIS A 309 20.29 4.07 -3.69
C HIS A 309 19.94 3.35 -4.98
N GLU A 310 18.95 2.45 -4.99
CA GLU A 310 18.45 1.82 -6.22
C GLU A 310 17.98 2.87 -7.24
N TRP A 311 17.16 3.82 -6.79
CA TRP A 311 16.62 4.83 -7.66
C TRP A 311 17.71 5.76 -8.23
N LEU A 312 18.64 6.20 -7.39
CA LEU A 312 19.77 7.03 -7.84
C LEU A 312 20.69 6.28 -8.81
N ALA A 313 20.98 5.01 -8.56
CA ALA A 313 21.77 4.18 -9.46
C ALA A 313 21.06 4.00 -10.81
N ALA A 314 19.74 3.77 -10.81
CA ALA A 314 18.96 3.65 -12.04
C ALA A 314 18.96 4.94 -12.86
N ILE A 315 18.83 6.10 -12.20
CA ILE A 315 18.93 7.42 -12.85
C ILE A 315 20.30 7.61 -13.54
N GLN A 316 21.36 7.02 -12.99
CA GLN A 316 22.71 7.06 -13.53
C GLN A 316 23.00 5.98 -14.60
N GLY A 317 21.96 5.28 -15.08
CA GLY A 317 22.08 4.25 -16.11
C GLY A 317 22.23 2.83 -15.60
N GLY A 318 22.05 2.59 -14.30
CA GLY A 318 21.97 1.26 -13.70
C GLY A 318 20.62 0.56 -13.99
N PRO A 319 20.40 -0.64 -13.44
CA PRO A 319 19.17 -1.38 -13.62
C PRO A 319 17.97 -0.63 -13.02
N ALA A 320 16.76 -0.90 -13.54
CA ALA A 320 15.53 -0.35 -12.99
C ALA A 320 15.41 -0.71 -11.51
N PRO A 321 14.94 0.22 -10.66
CA PRO A 321 14.82 -0.02 -9.23
C PRO A 321 13.70 -1.02 -8.93
N SER A 322 13.76 -1.69 -7.77
CA SER A 322 12.86 -2.79 -7.39
C SER A 322 11.38 -2.41 -7.40
N GLU A 323 11.07 -1.14 -7.11
CA GLU A 323 9.70 -0.62 -7.09
C GLU A 323 9.42 0.34 -8.26
N HIS A 324 10.07 0.11 -9.40
CA HIS A 324 9.76 0.85 -10.64
C HIS A 324 8.27 0.74 -10.96
N TRP A 325 7.61 1.90 -11.23
CA TRP A 325 6.15 1.91 -11.29
C TRP A 325 5.55 1.01 -12.35
N PRO A 326 6.04 0.99 -13.61
CA PRO A 326 5.46 0.13 -14.63
C PRO A 326 5.43 -1.36 -14.29
N ASP A 327 6.45 -1.83 -13.58
CA ASP A 327 6.70 -3.26 -13.43
C ASP A 327 6.31 -3.79 -12.05
N THR A 328 6.43 -2.92 -11.03
CA THR A 328 6.19 -3.34 -9.64
C THR A 328 5.30 -2.37 -8.88
N GLY A 329 5.64 -1.08 -8.81
CA GLY A 329 4.96 -0.12 -7.94
C GLY A 329 3.47 0.04 -8.24
N ALA A 330 3.10 0.20 -9.52
CA ALA A 330 1.70 0.34 -9.92
C ALA A 330 0.92 -0.98 -9.82
N PRO A 331 1.41 -2.15 -10.30
CA PRO A 331 0.72 -3.42 -10.07
C PRO A 331 0.56 -3.79 -8.59
N LEU A 332 1.54 -3.49 -7.75
CA LEU A 332 1.44 -3.69 -6.31
C LEU A 332 0.37 -2.79 -5.67
N THR A 333 0.35 -1.52 -6.07
CA THR A 333 -0.66 -0.56 -5.61
C THR A 333 -2.06 -0.97 -6.08
N GLU A 334 -2.22 -1.37 -7.34
CA GLU A 334 -3.48 -1.89 -7.88
C GLU A 334 -3.99 -3.07 -7.05
N LEU A 335 -3.14 -4.07 -6.80
CA LEU A 335 -3.49 -5.24 -6.00
C LEU A 335 -4.08 -4.85 -4.63
N VAL A 336 -3.44 -3.93 -3.93
CA VAL A 336 -3.89 -3.44 -2.63
C VAL A 336 -5.20 -2.66 -2.75
N LEU A 337 -5.34 -1.80 -3.75
CA LEU A 337 -6.52 -0.97 -3.97
C LEU A 337 -7.76 -1.76 -4.44
N LEU A 338 -7.60 -2.93 -5.07
CA LEU A 338 -8.71 -3.85 -5.30
C LEU A 338 -9.34 -4.30 -3.97
N GLY A 339 -8.51 -4.54 -2.95
CA GLY A 339 -8.98 -4.79 -1.58
C GLY A 339 -9.75 -3.61 -0.99
N ASN A 340 -9.25 -2.40 -1.20
CA ASN A 340 -9.97 -1.18 -0.77
C ASN A 340 -11.33 -1.04 -1.46
N ALA A 341 -11.45 -1.38 -2.73
CA ALA A 341 -12.73 -1.40 -3.42
C ALA A 341 -13.69 -2.45 -2.81
N ALA A 342 -13.18 -3.65 -2.47
CA ALA A 342 -13.97 -4.68 -1.81
C ALA A 342 -14.46 -4.26 -0.42
N LEU A 343 -13.67 -3.48 0.33
CA LEU A 343 -14.07 -2.93 1.63
C LEU A 343 -15.25 -1.94 1.55
N ARG A 344 -15.50 -1.35 0.40
CA ARG A 344 -16.63 -0.44 0.17
C ARG A 344 -17.94 -1.20 -0.18
N VAL A 345 -17.85 -2.49 -0.50
CA VAL A 345 -18.98 -3.38 -0.81
C VAL A 345 -18.81 -4.73 -0.09
N PRO A 346 -18.67 -4.73 1.24
CA PRO A 346 -18.31 -5.92 2.01
C PRO A 346 -19.34 -7.04 1.85
N GLY A 347 -18.87 -8.29 2.04
CA GLY A 347 -19.71 -9.49 1.94
C GLY A 347 -19.93 -10.00 0.51
N LYS A 348 -19.38 -9.31 -0.51
CA LYS A 348 -19.45 -9.76 -1.91
C LYS A 348 -18.10 -10.35 -2.35
N ARG A 349 -18.14 -11.41 -3.13
CA ARG A 349 -17.00 -11.88 -3.90
C ARG A 349 -16.98 -11.10 -5.23
N LEU A 350 -15.96 -10.30 -5.44
CA LEU A 350 -15.79 -9.48 -6.62
C LEU A 350 -14.89 -10.20 -7.62
N GLU A 351 -15.39 -10.49 -8.81
CA GLU A 351 -14.65 -11.15 -9.88
C GLU A 351 -13.91 -10.10 -10.71
N TRP A 352 -12.58 -10.18 -10.72
CA TRP A 352 -11.72 -9.19 -11.35
C TRP A 352 -11.44 -9.51 -12.82
N ASP A 353 -11.72 -8.55 -13.69
CA ASP A 353 -11.34 -8.53 -15.11
C ASP A 353 -10.25 -7.45 -15.31
N PRO A 354 -8.96 -7.83 -15.28
CA PRO A 354 -7.86 -6.87 -15.35
C PRO A 354 -7.78 -6.18 -16.71
N ALA A 355 -8.17 -6.85 -17.81
CA ALA A 355 -8.12 -6.28 -19.13
C ALA A 355 -9.13 -5.13 -19.30
N ALA A 356 -10.33 -5.31 -18.77
CA ALA A 356 -11.36 -4.29 -18.79
C ALA A 356 -11.33 -3.33 -17.60
N MET A 357 -10.43 -3.54 -16.64
CA MET A 357 -10.34 -2.77 -15.38
C MET A 357 -11.71 -2.67 -14.69
N ARG A 358 -12.36 -3.80 -14.47
CA ARG A 358 -13.71 -3.85 -13.87
C ARG A 358 -13.91 -5.11 -13.01
N PHE A 359 -14.83 -5.03 -12.10
CA PHE A 359 -15.42 -6.20 -11.48
C PHE A 359 -16.62 -6.67 -12.33
N SER A 360 -16.50 -7.85 -12.93
CA SER A 360 -17.48 -8.35 -13.92
C SER A 360 -18.88 -8.55 -13.32
N ASN A 361 -18.96 -8.83 -12.04
CA ASN A 361 -20.19 -9.11 -11.29
C ASN A 361 -20.66 -7.97 -10.37
N CYS A 362 -19.96 -6.80 -10.34
CA CYS A 362 -20.30 -5.72 -9.41
C CYS A 362 -20.00 -4.33 -10.01
N PRO A 363 -20.95 -3.73 -10.74
CA PRO A 363 -20.76 -2.39 -11.34
C PRO A 363 -20.52 -1.28 -10.32
N GLU A 364 -21.07 -1.40 -9.11
CA GLU A 364 -20.88 -0.42 -8.03
C GLU A 364 -19.43 -0.41 -7.54
N ALA A 365 -18.81 -1.57 -7.35
CA ALA A 365 -17.39 -1.67 -7.00
C ALA A 365 -16.49 -1.16 -8.14
N THR A 366 -16.87 -1.40 -9.40
CA THR A 366 -16.15 -0.90 -10.58
C THR A 366 -16.05 0.62 -10.59
N LYS A 367 -17.11 1.34 -10.21
CA LYS A 367 -17.08 2.81 -10.13
C LYS A 367 -16.05 3.34 -9.16
N LEU A 368 -15.71 2.60 -8.11
CA LEU A 368 -14.72 2.99 -7.11
C LEU A 368 -13.28 2.99 -7.66
N LEU A 369 -13.04 2.27 -8.76
CA LEU A 369 -11.72 2.19 -9.38
C LEU A 369 -11.35 3.48 -10.14
N THR A 370 -12.38 4.26 -10.50
CA THR A 370 -12.23 5.50 -11.29
C THR A 370 -13.21 6.56 -10.76
N PRO A 371 -12.94 7.16 -9.61
CA PRO A 371 -13.79 8.21 -9.07
C PRO A 371 -13.73 9.47 -9.94
N ALA A 372 -14.75 10.30 -9.84
CA ALA A 372 -14.71 11.66 -10.35
C ALA A 372 -13.74 12.53 -9.53
N TYR A 373 -13.13 13.49 -10.19
CA TYR A 373 -12.29 14.50 -9.56
C TYR A 373 -13.02 15.83 -9.52
N GLU A 374 -12.82 16.56 -8.44
CA GLU A 374 -13.45 17.84 -8.18
C GLU A 374 -12.45 19.01 -8.40
N ASN A 375 -12.94 20.23 -8.23
CA ASN A 375 -12.12 21.45 -8.16
C ASN A 375 -11.22 21.70 -9.41
N GLY A 376 -11.62 21.19 -10.56
CA GLY A 376 -10.88 21.35 -11.82
C GLY A 376 -9.62 20.47 -11.94
N TRP A 377 -9.44 19.50 -11.06
CA TRP A 377 -8.34 18.54 -11.16
C TRP A 377 -8.66 17.46 -12.21
N THR A 378 -7.71 17.18 -13.09
CA THR A 378 -7.79 16.14 -14.13
C THR A 378 -6.47 15.39 -14.24
N LEU A 379 -6.54 14.10 -14.59
CA LEU A 379 -5.37 13.27 -14.89
C LEU A 379 -4.90 13.43 -16.32
#